data_575aa480ddc7676c5db9d6e520dc9d4f
#
_entry.id   575aa480ddc7676c5db9d6e520dc9d4f
#
_cell.length_a   1.000
_cell.length_b   1.000
_cell.length_c   1.000
_cell.angle_alpha   90.00
_cell.angle_beta   90.00
_cell.angle_gamma   90.00
#
_symmetry.space_group_name_H-M   'P 1'
#
loop_
_entity.id
_entity.type
_entity.pdbx_description
1 polymer ?
#
loop_
_entity_poly.entity_id
_entity_poly.type
_entity_poly.pdbx_seq_one_letter_code
_entity_poly.pdbx_strand_id
1 'polypeptide(L)'
;MTAEDIVQNVFLKLFEKLDTINDFGSIRFWLLKTARNEVYGYFRRAKNHKEEALEENEELLTDTNLGREIEEKEAQEIVRNEIDLLPTELREIFVLREYSELSYEEISQMVGVSKEIVKSRLFSIRQKLIKNVSKRIGV
;
A
#
# COMPACT_ATOMS: atom_id res chain seq x y z
N MET A 1 -15.25 -3.02 8.25
CA MET A 1 -14.50 -1.77 8.27
C MET A 1 -13.94 -1.50 6.91
N THR A 2 -14.19 -0.34 6.39
CA THR A 2 -13.73 0.01 5.06
C THR A 2 -12.46 0.82 5.13
N ALA A 3 -11.84 1.02 3.99
CA ALA A 3 -10.64 1.86 3.94
C ALA A 3 -10.97 3.28 4.39
N GLU A 4 -12.18 3.75 4.07
CA GLU A 4 -12.56 5.08 4.50
C GLU A 4 -12.65 5.18 6.01
N ASP A 5 -13.14 4.13 6.67
CA ASP A 5 -13.20 4.13 8.12
C ASP A 5 -11.81 4.20 8.72
N ILE A 6 -10.86 3.49 8.11
CA ILE A 6 -9.50 3.52 8.60
C ILE A 6 -8.91 4.90 8.44
N VAL A 7 -9.14 5.54 7.28
CA VAL A 7 -8.63 6.87 7.05
C VAL A 7 -9.22 7.85 8.05
N GLN A 8 -10.51 7.74 8.32
CA GLN A 8 -11.12 8.63 9.30
C GLN A 8 -10.52 8.43 10.66
N ASN A 9 -10.30 7.18 11.08
CA ASN A 9 -9.70 6.92 12.36
C ASN A 9 -8.30 7.51 12.48
N VAL A 10 -7.54 7.42 11.39
CA VAL A 10 -6.18 7.95 11.39
C VAL A 10 -6.21 9.47 11.56
N PHE A 11 -7.13 10.15 10.86
CA PHE A 11 -7.20 11.60 10.98
C PHE A 11 -7.73 12.03 12.33
N LEU A 12 -8.62 11.26 12.94
CA LEU A 12 -9.07 11.60 14.28
C LEU A 12 -7.88 11.49 15.26
N LYS A 13 -7.06 10.47 15.09
CA LYS A 13 -5.88 10.34 15.94
C LYS A 13 -4.90 11.46 15.71
N LEU A 14 -4.75 11.89 14.46
CA LEU A 14 -3.87 13.00 14.17
C LEU A 14 -4.38 14.26 14.89
N PHE A 15 -5.68 14.49 14.83
CA PHE A 15 -6.23 15.66 15.45
C PHE A 15 -5.92 15.65 16.94
N GLU A 16 -5.99 14.52 17.60
CA GLU A 16 -5.69 14.44 19.01
C GLU A 16 -4.22 14.67 19.30
N LYS A 17 -3.34 14.38 18.36
CA LYS A 17 -1.92 14.49 18.59
C LYS A 17 -1.30 15.75 18.01
N LEU A 18 -2.11 16.63 17.42
CA LEU A 18 -1.53 17.79 16.76
C LEU A 18 -0.66 18.63 17.67
N ASP A 19 -1.06 18.77 18.94
CA ASP A 19 -0.32 19.60 19.82
C ASP A 19 1.05 19.03 20.17
N THR A 20 1.22 17.73 20.02
CA THR A 20 2.48 17.12 20.36
C THR A 20 3.41 16.97 19.18
N ILE A 21 2.93 17.22 17.96
CA ILE A 21 3.78 17.10 16.79
C ILE A 21 4.46 18.41 16.55
N ASN A 22 5.78 18.43 16.67
CA ASN A 22 6.53 19.66 16.50
C ASN A 22 7.10 19.81 15.12
N ASP A 23 7.18 18.76 14.34
CA ASP A 23 7.86 18.81 13.06
C ASP A 23 6.87 18.39 12.01
N PHE A 24 6.49 19.31 11.13
CA PHE A 24 5.54 18.96 10.10
C PHE A 24 6.12 17.96 9.11
N GLY A 25 7.42 17.85 9.00
CA GLY A 25 8.00 16.87 8.11
C GLY A 25 7.76 15.46 8.57
N SER A 26 7.51 15.24 9.86
CA SER A 26 7.28 13.92 10.36
C SER A 26 5.81 13.53 10.32
N ILE A 27 4.91 14.42 9.92
CA ILE A 27 3.49 14.09 9.89
C ILE A 27 3.20 13.01 8.88
N ARG A 28 3.83 13.08 7.71
CA ARG A 28 3.60 12.06 6.69
C ARG A 28 3.98 10.67 7.20
N PHE A 29 5.14 10.58 7.83
CA PHE A 29 5.59 9.30 8.37
C PHE A 29 4.62 8.83 9.46
N TRP A 30 4.20 9.74 10.33
CA TRP A 30 3.29 9.38 11.41
C TRP A 30 1.94 8.91 10.87
N LEU A 31 1.41 9.62 9.86
CA LEU A 31 0.14 9.23 9.28
C LEU A 31 0.20 7.85 8.64
N LEU A 32 1.26 7.60 7.89
CA LEU A 32 1.38 6.32 7.21
C LEU A 32 1.64 5.19 8.19
N LYS A 33 2.41 5.45 9.23
CA LYS A 33 2.67 4.44 10.24
C LYS A 33 1.39 4.11 10.99
N THR A 34 0.61 5.13 11.33
CA THR A 34 -0.65 4.93 12.04
C THR A 34 -1.63 4.18 11.15
N ALA A 35 -1.72 4.54 9.88
CA ALA A 35 -2.59 3.84 8.96
C ALA A 35 -2.19 2.37 8.84
N ARG A 36 -0.90 2.11 8.74
CA ARG A 36 -0.41 0.75 8.65
C ARG A 36 -0.80 -0.04 9.90
N ASN A 37 -0.64 0.57 11.06
CA ASN A 37 -1.00 -0.10 12.31
C ASN A 37 -2.50 -0.39 12.37
N GLU A 38 -3.32 0.53 11.87
CA GLU A 38 -4.76 0.33 11.85
C GLU A 38 -5.13 -0.82 10.92
N VAL A 39 -4.51 -0.88 9.76
CA VAL A 39 -4.81 -1.94 8.80
C VAL A 39 -4.39 -3.29 9.35
N TYR A 40 -3.18 -3.38 9.89
CA TYR A 40 -2.72 -4.66 10.42
C TYR A 40 -3.52 -5.06 11.66
N GLY A 41 -3.94 -4.08 12.45
CA GLY A 41 -4.80 -4.37 13.58
C GLY A 41 -6.14 -4.92 13.15
N TYR A 42 -6.69 -4.35 12.08
CA TYR A 42 -7.95 -4.84 11.55
C TYR A 42 -7.80 -6.28 11.07
N PHE A 43 -6.73 -6.58 10.34
CA PHE A 43 -6.55 -7.93 9.84
C PHE A 43 -6.28 -8.93 10.97
N ARG A 44 -5.62 -8.52 12.02
CA ARG A 44 -5.44 -9.43 13.15
C ARG A 44 -6.77 -9.76 13.78
N ARG A 45 -7.65 -8.77 13.95
CA ARG A 45 -8.96 -9.02 14.53
C ARG A 45 -9.82 -9.86 13.61
N ALA A 46 -9.73 -9.62 12.31
CA ALA A 46 -10.49 -10.40 11.37
C ALA A 46 -10.02 -11.86 11.34
N LYS A 47 -8.73 -12.08 11.55
CA LYS A 47 -8.24 -13.42 11.55
C LYS A 47 -8.80 -14.19 12.73
N ASN A 48 -9.05 -13.55 13.85
CA ASN A 48 -9.61 -14.23 14.98
C ASN A 48 -11.07 -14.60 14.74
N HIS A 49 -11.74 -13.97 13.79
CA HIS A 49 -13.10 -14.34 13.47
C HIS A 49 -13.13 -14.88 12.06
N LYS A 50 -12.08 -15.54 11.62
CA LYS A 50 -12.02 -15.95 10.29
C LYS A 50 -13.11 -16.81 9.82
N GLU A 51 -13.70 -17.56 10.59
CA GLU A 51 -14.70 -18.38 10.07
C GLU A 51 -15.79 -17.61 9.47
N GLU A 52 -16.12 -16.51 9.98
CA GLU A 52 -17.17 -15.81 9.40
C GLU A 52 -16.78 -14.93 8.32
N ALA A 53 -15.61 -14.51 8.22
CA ALA A 53 -15.22 -13.61 7.20
C ALA A 53 -14.66 -14.22 6.01
N LEU A 54 -14.62 -15.53 5.92
CA LEU A 54 -14.05 -16.10 4.84
C LEU A 54 -14.50 -15.71 3.56
N GLU A 55 -15.67 -15.67 3.30
CA GLU A 55 -16.08 -15.39 2.06
C GLU A 55 -16.09 -14.01 1.65
N GLU A 56 -16.10 -13.10 2.40
CA GLU A 56 -16.14 -11.81 1.93
C GLU A 56 -14.94 -11.33 1.31
N ASN A 57 -13.88 -11.89 1.44
CA ASN A 57 -12.73 -11.36 0.90
C ASN A 57 -12.59 -11.39 -0.50
N GLU A 58 -13.11 -12.26 -1.15
CA GLU A 58 -12.94 -12.31 -2.44
C GLU A 58 -13.52 -11.36 -3.27
N GLU A 59 -14.52 -10.93 -3.07
CA GLU A 59 -15.11 -10.11 -3.95
C GLU A 59 -14.47 -8.87 -4.23
N LEU A 60 -13.75 -8.42 -3.53
CA LEU A 60 -13.25 -7.23 -3.76
C LEU A 60 -12.59 -7.03 -4.95
N LEU A 61 -12.01 -7.76 -5.48
CA LEU A 61 -11.33 -7.49 -6.56
C LEU A 61 -11.90 -7.37 -7.75
N THR A 62 -12.59 -7.62 -8.04
CA THR A 62 -13.12 -7.62 -9.23
C THR A 62 -13.41 -6.48 -9.85
N ASP A 63 -13.85 -5.85 -10.02
CA ASP A 63 -14.26 -4.83 -10.66
C ASP A 63 -13.59 -4.30 -11.59
N THR A 64 -13.60 -3.69 -11.90
CA THR A 64 -12.99 -3.15 -12.69
C THR A 64 -12.97 -3.03 -13.97
N ASN A 65 -12.45 -2.79 -14.54
CA ASN A 65 -12.26 -2.68 -15.82
C ASN A 65 -13.18 -2.04 -16.63
N LEU A 66 -13.80 -1.41 -16.43
CA LEU A 66 -14.63 -0.84 -17.22
C LEU A 66 -14.08 0.16 -18.01
N GLY A 67 -13.29 0.75 -17.89
CA GLY A 67 -12.91 1.72 -18.66
C GLY A 67 -11.99 1.56 -19.62
N ARG A 68 -11.89 0.80 -20.36
CA ARG A 68 -10.98 0.69 -21.27
C ARG A 68 -11.18 1.45 -22.43
N GLU A 69 -11.72 2.47 -22.55
CA GLU A 69 -11.80 3.12 -23.71
C GLU A 69 -10.58 3.85 -24.08
N ILE A 70 -9.74 4.28 -23.20
CA ILE A 70 -8.58 5.03 -23.55
C ILE A 70 -7.33 4.26 -23.34
N GLU A 71 -6.42 4.29 -24.23
CA GLU A 71 -5.20 3.55 -24.11
C GLU A 71 -4.41 3.93 -22.89
N GLU A 72 -4.40 5.21 -22.55
CA GLU A 72 -3.68 5.61 -21.37
C GLU A 72 -4.27 4.99 -20.13
N LYS A 73 -5.56 4.94 -20.02
CA LYS A 73 -6.19 4.34 -18.88
C LYS A 73 -5.95 2.87 -18.86
N GLU A 74 -5.91 2.26 -20.01
CA GLU A 74 -5.62 0.86 -20.08
C GLU A 74 -4.23 0.57 -19.57
N ALA A 75 -3.24 1.37 -19.95
CA ALA A 75 -1.89 1.17 -19.48
C ALA A 75 -1.80 1.36 -17.98
N GLN A 76 -2.50 2.36 -17.45
CA GLN A 76 -2.49 2.59 -16.01
C GLN A 76 -3.13 1.43 -15.27
N GLU A 77 -4.15 0.84 -15.84
CA GLU A 77 -4.77 -0.28 -15.22
C GLU A 77 -3.87 -1.50 -15.23
N ILE A 78 -3.11 -1.71 -16.28
CA ILE A 78 -2.18 -2.82 -16.34
C ILE A 78 -1.13 -2.66 -15.25
N VAL A 79 -0.60 -1.45 -15.07
CA VAL A 79 0.39 -1.22 -14.04
C VAL A 79 -0.22 -1.47 -12.66
N ARG A 80 -1.41 -0.95 -12.42
CA ARG A 80 -2.05 -1.14 -11.13
C ARG A 80 -2.28 -2.62 -10.85
N ASN A 81 -2.71 -3.38 -11.85
CA ASN A 81 -2.94 -4.79 -11.67
C ASN A 81 -1.65 -5.52 -11.34
N GLU A 82 -0.54 -5.15 -11.99
CA GLU A 82 0.73 -5.79 -11.68
C GLU A 82 1.21 -5.47 -10.27
N ILE A 83 0.94 -4.25 -9.81
CA ILE A 83 1.29 -3.90 -8.45
C ILE A 83 0.45 -4.72 -7.48
N ASP A 84 -0.83 -4.91 -7.78
CA ASP A 84 -1.70 -5.68 -6.92
C ASP A 84 -1.30 -7.16 -6.86
N LEU A 85 -0.59 -7.64 -7.87
CA LEU A 85 -0.14 -9.02 -7.85
C LEU A 85 1.13 -9.23 -7.03
N LEU A 86 1.78 -8.17 -6.60
CA LEU A 86 2.96 -8.33 -5.77
C LEU A 86 2.59 -8.91 -4.42
N PRO A 87 3.47 -9.69 -3.82
CA PRO A 87 3.23 -10.12 -2.44
C PRO A 87 3.04 -8.92 -1.54
N THR A 88 2.22 -9.06 -0.51
CA THR A 88 1.84 -7.95 0.33
C THR A 88 3.03 -7.16 0.85
N GLU A 89 4.07 -7.83 1.30
CA GLU A 89 5.20 -7.14 1.87
C GLU A 89 5.95 -6.33 0.85
N LEU A 90 6.05 -6.83 -0.37
CA LEU A 90 6.75 -6.10 -1.42
C LEU A 90 5.88 -4.96 -1.93
N ARG A 91 4.57 -5.19 -2.04
CA ARG A 91 3.69 -4.15 -2.49
C ARG A 91 3.71 -2.99 -1.52
N GLU A 92 3.77 -3.27 -0.23
CA GLU A 92 3.81 -2.23 0.78
C GLU A 92 5.05 -1.34 0.60
N ILE A 93 6.20 -1.95 0.43
CA ILE A 93 7.43 -1.19 0.26
C ILE A 93 7.35 -0.34 -1.00
N PHE A 94 6.81 -0.91 -2.07
CA PHE A 94 6.71 -0.17 -3.32
C PHE A 94 5.79 1.04 -3.18
N VAL A 95 4.63 0.85 -2.55
CA VAL A 95 3.68 1.96 -2.38
C VAL A 95 4.26 3.03 -1.47
N LEU A 96 4.94 2.63 -0.39
CA LEU A 96 5.52 3.60 0.52
C LEU A 96 6.58 4.45 -0.18
N ARG A 97 7.31 3.88 -1.11
CA ARG A 97 8.35 4.62 -1.81
C ARG A 97 7.80 5.41 -2.99
N GLU A 98 7.03 4.76 -3.85
CA GLU A 98 6.66 5.40 -5.09
C GLU A 98 5.46 6.32 -4.98
N TYR A 99 4.51 6.00 -4.14
CA TYR A 99 3.35 6.85 -4.00
C TYR A 99 3.43 7.76 -2.78
N SER A 100 4.00 7.29 -1.69
CA SER A 100 4.04 8.08 -0.47
C SER A 100 5.36 8.81 -0.29
N GLU A 101 6.33 8.52 -1.14
CA GLU A 101 7.59 9.24 -1.18
C GLU A 101 8.38 9.21 0.12
N LEU A 102 8.27 8.14 0.87
CA LEU A 102 9.08 8.01 2.08
C LEU A 102 10.52 7.69 1.72
N SER A 103 11.43 8.07 2.57
CA SER A 103 12.83 7.75 2.35
C SER A 103 13.10 6.29 2.66
N TYR A 104 14.21 5.77 2.18
CA TYR A 104 14.57 4.39 2.48
C TYR A 104 14.69 4.16 3.98
N GLU A 105 15.20 5.15 4.69
CA GLU A 105 15.35 5.06 6.12
C GLU A 105 13.98 5.00 6.80
N GLU A 106 13.05 5.82 6.37
CA GLU A 106 11.71 5.82 6.94
C GLU A 106 11.02 4.50 6.68
N ILE A 107 11.16 3.96 5.47
CA ILE A 107 10.56 2.69 5.15
C ILE A 107 11.18 1.58 6.00
N SER A 108 12.51 1.63 6.15
CA SER A 108 13.21 0.64 6.97
C SER A 108 12.67 0.66 8.40
N GLN A 109 12.48 1.82 8.95
CA GLN A 109 11.97 1.91 10.31
C GLN A 109 10.53 1.41 10.39
N MET A 110 9.75 1.69 9.39
CA MET A 110 8.35 1.32 9.43
C MET A 110 8.12 -0.17 9.26
N VAL A 111 8.79 -0.79 8.31
CA VAL A 111 8.53 -2.19 8.02
C VAL A 111 9.50 -3.15 8.71
N GLY A 112 10.52 -2.64 9.36
CA GLY A 112 11.35 -3.51 10.18
C GLY A 112 12.42 -4.29 9.45
N VAL A 113 12.89 -3.83 8.30
CA VAL A 113 14.01 -4.47 7.62
C VAL A 113 15.07 -3.41 7.40
N SER A 114 16.27 -3.81 7.05
CA SER A 114 17.35 -2.85 6.91
C SER A 114 17.16 -2.00 5.66
N LYS A 115 17.82 -0.86 5.64
CA LYS A 115 17.76 0.02 4.50
C LYS A 115 18.28 -0.66 3.26
N GLU A 116 19.31 -1.47 3.39
CA GLU A 116 19.86 -2.20 2.25
C GLU A 116 18.85 -3.18 1.69
N ILE A 117 18.08 -3.81 2.55
CA ILE A 117 17.05 -4.72 2.09
C ILE A 117 15.94 -3.96 1.38
N VAL A 118 15.58 -2.78 1.87
CA VAL A 118 14.59 -1.95 1.21
C VAL A 118 15.05 -1.63 -0.21
N LYS A 119 16.30 -1.20 -0.36
CA LYS A 119 16.84 -0.85 -1.67
C LYS A 119 16.84 -2.06 -2.60
N SER A 120 17.29 -3.19 -2.09
CA SER A 120 17.38 -4.39 -2.89
C SER A 120 16.01 -4.85 -3.35
N ARG A 121 15.03 -4.83 -2.46
CA ARG A 121 13.69 -5.25 -2.82
C ARG A 121 13.06 -4.30 -3.84
N LEU A 122 13.29 -2.99 -3.68
CA LEU A 122 12.76 -2.04 -4.64
C LEU A 122 13.36 -2.25 -6.03
N PHE A 123 14.64 -2.54 -6.08
CA PHE A 123 15.26 -2.79 -7.37
C PHE A 123 14.61 -4.00 -8.04
N SER A 124 14.44 -5.09 -7.30
CA SER A 124 13.83 -6.29 -7.85
C SER A 124 12.39 -6.06 -8.26
N ILE A 125 11.63 -5.32 -7.45
CA ILE A 125 10.25 -5.04 -7.77
C ILE A 125 10.15 -4.25 -9.06
N ARG A 126 10.99 -3.24 -9.22
CA ARG A 126 10.94 -2.42 -10.42
C ARG A 126 11.27 -3.22 -11.67
N GLN A 127 12.27 -4.09 -11.55
CA GLN A 127 12.63 -4.93 -12.69
C GLN A 127 11.49 -5.86 -13.06
N LYS A 128 10.85 -6.44 -12.08
CA LYS A 128 9.76 -7.34 -12.33
C LYS A 128 8.56 -6.61 -12.93
N LEU A 129 8.26 -5.42 -12.43
CA LEU A 129 7.14 -4.66 -12.95
C LEU A 129 7.40 -4.23 -14.39
N ILE A 130 8.60 -3.77 -14.70
CA ILE A 130 8.91 -3.37 -16.05
C ILE A 130 8.75 -4.56 -16.99
N LYS A 131 9.27 -5.72 -16.60
CA LYS A 131 9.18 -6.87 -17.44
C LYS A 131 7.74 -7.30 -17.67
N ASN A 132 6.96 -7.37 -16.60
CA ASN A 132 5.59 -7.86 -16.73
C ASN A 132 4.67 -6.88 -17.43
N VAL A 133 4.84 -5.59 -17.16
CA VAL A 133 4.02 -4.59 -17.82
C VAL A 133 4.36 -4.54 -19.30
N SER A 134 5.66 -4.62 -19.64
CA SER A 134 6.05 -4.58 -21.03
C SER A 134 5.45 -5.74 -21.80
N LYS A 135 5.43 -6.92 -21.21
CA LYS A 135 4.83 -8.03 -21.87
C LYS A 135 3.36 -7.81 -22.13
N ARG A 136 2.65 -7.25 -21.20
CA ARG A 136 1.22 -7.10 -21.35
C ARG A 136 0.86 -5.96 -22.30
N ILE A 137 1.73 -4.98 -22.42
CA ILE A 137 1.49 -3.90 -23.34
C ILE A 137 2.00 -4.24 -24.73
N GLY A 138 2.84 -5.25 -24.83
CA GLY A 138 3.35 -5.62 -26.14
C GLY A 138 4.63 -4.92 -26.53
N VAL A 139 5.34 -4.39 -25.55
CA VAL A 139 6.59 -3.71 -25.85
C VAL A 139 7.79 -4.57 -25.47
#